data_9d689d950945f6559cb73f1874603404
#
_entry.id   9d689d950945f6559cb73f1874603404
#
_cell.length_a   1.000
_cell.length_b   1.000
_cell.length_c   1.000
_cell.angle_alpha   90.00
_cell.angle_beta   90.00
_cell.angle_gamma   90.00
#
_symmetry.space_group_name_H-M   'P 1'
#
loop_
_entity.id
_entity.type
_entity.pdbx_description
1 polymer ?
#
loop_
_entity_poly.entity_id
_entity_poly.type
_entity_poly.pdbx_seq_one_letter_code
_entity_poly.pdbx_strand_id
1 'polypeptide(L)'
;MGRNSDIFQQTSNPLDIAIQGKGFFQVQLPNGELGYTRSGSFGRDAQGQLVTASGNAIQPAITLPADAVNVHVGQDGTVSVEQPGSLSTVVGQIQTVSFSNPAGLSHLGNSIFQATNASGQPLTGNPGENGFGGLGQGMLEMSNVNMVEEMVNLIAGQR
;
A
#
# COMPACT_ATOMS: atom_id res chain seq x y z
N MET A 1 -22.95 2.20 -7.86
CA MET A 1 -22.44 2.31 -7.82
C MET A 1 -21.59 2.28 -7.35
N GLY A 2 -21.34 2.13 -7.24
CA GLY A 2 -20.64 2.14 -6.73
C GLY A 2 -19.84 2.54 -6.82
N ARG A 3 -19.72 2.81 -6.79
CA ARG A 3 -19.03 3.22 -6.80
C ARG A 3 -18.31 3.55 -6.13
N ASN A 4 -18.43 3.60 -5.51
CA ASN A 4 -17.73 4.00 -4.81
C ASN A 4 -16.70 3.54 -4.71
N SER A 5 -16.55 3.27 -5.09
CA SER A 5 -15.45 2.44 -4.90
C SER A 5 -14.13 3.10 -5.09
N ASP A 6 -13.08 2.30 -5.17
CA ASP A 6 -11.72 2.81 -5.17
C ASP A 6 -11.46 3.64 -6.41
N ILE A 7 -10.85 4.80 -6.22
CA ILE A 7 -10.43 5.67 -7.31
C ILE A 7 -8.92 5.75 -7.27
N PHE A 8 -8.29 5.59 -8.43
CA PHE A 8 -6.84 5.56 -8.52
C PHE A 8 -6.36 6.70 -9.39
N GLN A 9 -5.27 7.31 -8.96
CA GLN A 9 -4.61 8.37 -9.72
C GLN A 9 -3.29 7.83 -10.24
N GLN A 10 -3.06 7.98 -11.54
CA GLN A 10 -1.78 7.58 -12.11
C GLN A 10 -0.72 8.60 -11.76
N THR A 11 0.46 8.09 -11.41
CA THR A 11 1.61 8.91 -11.12
C THR A 11 2.77 8.42 -11.98
N SER A 12 3.82 9.20 -12.05
CA SER A 12 5.02 8.78 -12.77
C SER A 12 6.07 8.16 -11.86
N ASN A 13 5.74 7.96 -10.59
CA ASN A 13 6.66 7.43 -9.61
C ASN A 13 6.53 5.92 -9.54
N PRO A 14 7.57 5.14 -9.89
CA PRO A 14 7.46 3.68 -9.86
C PRO A 14 7.30 3.12 -8.45
N LEU A 15 7.55 3.91 -7.40
CA LEU A 15 7.36 3.46 -6.03
C LEU A 15 6.00 3.85 -5.47
N ASP A 16 5.14 4.45 -6.25
CA ASP A 16 3.74 4.64 -5.87
C ASP A 16 2.98 3.38 -6.25
N ILE A 17 2.41 2.72 -5.25
CA ILE A 17 1.79 1.41 -5.44
C ILE A 17 0.42 1.41 -4.78
N ALA A 18 -0.62 1.06 -5.52
CA ALA A 18 -1.96 0.99 -4.99
C ALA A 18 -2.41 -0.46 -4.90
N ILE A 19 -3.21 -0.77 -3.89
CA ILE A 19 -3.89 -2.06 -3.78
C ILE A 19 -5.24 -1.91 -4.46
N GLN A 20 -5.44 -2.65 -5.54
CA GLN A 20 -6.67 -2.55 -6.33
C GLN A 20 -7.65 -3.58 -5.81
N GLY A 21 -8.18 -3.31 -4.62
CA GLY A 21 -9.10 -4.19 -3.96
C GLY A 21 -8.84 -4.27 -2.48
N LYS A 22 -9.08 -5.43 -1.92
CA LYS A 22 -8.98 -5.68 -0.48
C LYS A 22 -7.54 -5.88 -0.06
N GLY A 23 -7.17 -5.37 1.11
CA GLY A 23 -5.87 -5.60 1.70
C GLY A 23 -5.22 -4.33 2.21
N PHE A 24 -4.17 -4.52 2.99
CA PHE A 24 -3.36 -3.43 3.54
C PHE A 24 -1.90 -3.79 3.36
N PHE A 25 -1.06 -2.78 3.23
CA PHE A 25 0.38 -2.97 3.38
C PHE A 25 0.71 -3.09 4.85
N GLN A 26 1.70 -3.91 5.17
CA GLN A 26 2.18 -4.07 6.53
C GLN A 26 3.52 -3.37 6.66
N VAL A 27 3.66 -2.54 7.70
CA VAL A 27 4.88 -1.78 7.92
C VAL A 27 5.32 -1.94 9.36
N GLN A 28 6.59 -1.69 9.62
CA GLN A 28 7.14 -1.74 10.97
C GLN A 28 7.19 -0.34 11.52
N LEU A 29 6.59 -0.14 12.70
CA LEU A 29 6.56 1.14 13.37
C LEU A 29 7.85 1.37 14.17
N PRO A 30 8.16 2.62 14.53
CA PRO A 30 9.40 2.89 15.27
C PRO A 30 9.50 2.15 16.58
N ASN A 31 8.37 1.82 17.21
CA ASN A 31 8.39 1.08 18.47
C ASN A 31 8.53 -0.43 18.27
N GLY A 32 8.73 -0.88 17.02
CA GLY A 32 8.89 -2.30 16.71
C GLY A 32 7.59 -3.02 16.45
N GLU A 33 6.46 -2.37 16.67
CA GLU A 33 5.16 -2.99 16.39
C GLU A 33 4.81 -2.89 14.93
N LEU A 34 3.82 -3.65 14.52
CA LEU A 34 3.38 -3.67 13.13
C LEU A 34 2.23 -2.70 12.94
N GLY A 35 2.26 -1.99 11.84
CA GLY A 35 1.18 -1.12 11.43
C GLY A 35 0.69 -1.52 10.06
N TYR A 36 -0.49 -1.02 9.70
CA TYR A 36 -1.14 -1.38 8.45
C TYR A 36 -1.62 -0.12 7.77
N THR A 37 -1.48 -0.06 6.45
CA THR A 37 -1.84 1.15 5.74
C THR A 37 -2.30 0.81 4.33
N ARG A 38 -3.23 1.62 3.82
CA ARG A 38 -3.60 1.57 2.41
C ARG A 38 -2.76 2.51 1.57
N SER A 39 -1.99 3.38 2.22
CA SER A 39 -1.19 4.37 1.50
C SER A 39 0.01 3.70 0.86
N GLY A 40 0.15 3.84 -0.45
CA GLY A 40 1.21 3.22 -1.21
C GLY A 40 2.26 4.19 -1.70
N SER A 41 2.38 5.34 -1.06
CA SER A 41 3.38 6.33 -1.44
C SER A 41 4.72 5.97 -0.79
N PHE A 42 5.45 5.06 -1.44
CA PHE A 42 6.69 4.54 -0.90
C PHE A 42 7.89 5.32 -1.43
N GLY A 43 9.00 5.16 -0.72
CA GLY A 43 10.27 5.71 -1.13
C GLY A 43 11.39 4.79 -0.68
N ARG A 44 12.62 5.23 -0.88
CA ARG A 44 13.82 4.49 -0.48
C ARG A 44 14.49 5.27 0.63
N ASP A 45 14.95 4.55 1.66
CA ASP A 45 15.73 5.21 2.70
C ASP A 45 17.22 5.17 2.34
N ALA A 46 18.06 5.59 3.29
CA ALA A 46 19.50 5.68 3.03
C ALA A 46 20.11 4.32 2.75
N GLN A 47 19.50 3.24 3.25
CA GLN A 47 19.98 1.89 3.02
C GLN A 47 19.34 1.23 1.82
N GLY A 48 18.46 1.92 1.12
CA GLY A 48 17.75 1.36 -0.03
C GLY A 48 16.50 0.59 0.33
N GLN A 49 16.11 0.60 1.59
CA GLN A 49 14.89 -0.10 1.99
C GLN A 49 13.66 0.64 1.51
N LEU A 50 12.62 -0.12 1.18
CA LEU A 50 11.35 0.44 0.78
C LEU A 50 10.60 0.88 2.04
N VAL A 51 10.30 2.17 2.12
CA VAL A 51 9.67 2.75 3.30
C VAL A 51 8.48 3.61 2.89
N THR A 52 7.58 3.85 3.82
CA THR A 52 6.45 4.76 3.61
C THR A 52 6.91 6.20 3.67
N ALA A 53 6.00 7.12 3.37
CA ALA A 53 6.28 8.54 3.46
C ALA A 53 6.68 8.95 4.88
N SER A 54 6.23 8.21 5.87
CA SER A 54 6.59 8.46 7.26
C SER A 54 7.91 7.83 7.67
N GLY A 55 8.55 7.08 6.77
CA GLY A 55 9.82 6.45 7.07
C GLY A 55 9.72 5.05 7.65
N ASN A 56 8.54 4.46 7.66
CA ASN A 56 8.33 3.12 8.20
C ASN A 56 8.62 2.07 7.13
N ALA A 57 9.45 1.08 7.46
CA ALA A 57 9.84 0.05 6.50
C ALA A 57 8.68 -0.91 6.25
N ILE A 58 8.51 -1.28 4.98
CA ILE A 58 7.52 -2.27 4.62
C ILE A 58 7.93 -3.64 5.14
N GLN A 59 6.95 -4.48 5.48
CA GLN A 59 7.18 -5.84 5.93
C GLN A 59 6.50 -6.80 4.97
N PRO A 60 7.18 -7.85 4.51
CA PRO A 60 8.61 -8.17 4.72
C PRO A 60 9.52 -7.11 4.12
N ALA A 61 10.69 -6.95 4.71
CA ALA A 61 11.61 -5.90 4.29
C ALA A 61 12.07 -6.13 2.86
N ILE A 62 12.12 -5.06 2.09
CA ILE A 62 12.60 -5.11 0.70
C ILE A 62 13.66 -4.05 0.56
N THR A 63 14.84 -4.47 0.09
CA THR A 63 15.96 -3.57 -0.11
C THR A 63 16.25 -3.48 -1.61
N LEU A 64 16.31 -2.27 -2.11
CA LEU A 64 16.60 -2.01 -3.52
C LEU A 64 18.09 -1.76 -3.66
N PRO A 65 18.75 -2.37 -4.66
CA PRO A 65 20.17 -2.10 -4.87
C PRO A 65 20.40 -0.63 -5.22
N ALA A 66 21.56 -0.12 -4.81
CA ALA A 66 21.86 1.29 -5.04
C ALA A 66 21.97 1.61 -6.53
N ASP A 67 22.36 0.62 -7.35
CA ASP A 67 22.51 0.83 -8.78
C ASP A 67 21.31 0.39 -9.60
N ALA A 68 20.15 0.19 -8.94
CA ALA A 68 18.93 -0.16 -9.66
C ALA A 68 18.54 0.97 -10.59
N VAL A 69 18.29 0.64 -11.85
CA VAL A 69 17.90 1.62 -12.86
C VAL A 69 16.38 1.74 -12.91
N ASN A 70 15.70 0.61 -12.91
CA ASN A 70 14.25 0.57 -12.94
C ASN A 70 13.75 -0.41 -11.89
N VAL A 71 12.58 -0.11 -11.33
CA VAL A 71 11.91 -0.98 -10.36
C VAL A 71 10.57 -1.38 -10.95
N HIS A 72 10.27 -2.67 -10.91
CA HIS A 72 9.01 -3.22 -11.40
C HIS A 72 8.30 -3.93 -10.28
N VAL A 73 7.03 -3.62 -10.11
CA VAL A 73 6.17 -4.27 -9.11
C VAL A 73 5.04 -4.95 -9.85
N GLY A 74 4.98 -6.27 -9.74
CA GLY A 74 3.93 -7.05 -10.37
C GLY A 74 2.62 -6.96 -9.62
N GLN A 75 1.56 -7.38 -10.27
CA GLN A 75 0.25 -7.41 -9.62
C GLN A 75 0.23 -8.37 -8.45
N ASP A 76 1.09 -9.37 -8.47
CA ASP A 76 1.19 -10.36 -7.39
C ASP A 76 2.13 -9.91 -6.28
N GLY A 77 2.68 -8.69 -6.37
CA GLY A 77 3.56 -8.16 -5.34
C GLY A 77 5.02 -8.46 -5.55
N THR A 78 5.40 -9.13 -6.62
CA THR A 78 6.81 -9.42 -6.90
C THR A 78 7.53 -8.13 -7.26
N VAL A 79 8.61 -7.83 -6.55
CA VAL A 79 9.43 -6.64 -6.79
C VAL A 79 10.70 -7.08 -7.47
N SER A 80 10.97 -6.51 -8.63
CA SER A 80 12.18 -6.79 -9.37
C SER A 80 12.82 -5.50 -9.82
N VAL A 81 14.12 -5.56 -10.07
CA VAL A 81 14.87 -4.37 -10.49
C VAL A 81 15.75 -4.72 -11.67
N GLU A 82 16.03 -3.70 -12.46
CA GLU A 82 17.02 -3.79 -13.53
C GLU A 82 18.27 -3.05 -13.07
N GLN A 83 19.41 -3.67 -13.30
CA GLN A 83 20.71 -3.07 -12.98
C GLN A 83 21.52 -2.97 -14.26
N PRO A 84 22.47 -2.02 -14.31
CA PRO A 84 23.29 -1.88 -15.51
C PRO A 84 24.00 -3.19 -15.84
N GLY A 85 23.85 -3.63 -17.08
CA GLY A 85 24.51 -4.84 -17.55
C GLY A 85 23.91 -6.14 -17.04
N SER A 86 22.76 -6.09 -16.38
CA SER A 86 22.13 -7.29 -15.82
C SER A 86 20.68 -7.38 -16.25
N LEU A 87 20.17 -8.60 -16.26
CA LEU A 87 18.76 -8.83 -16.46
C LEU A 87 18.00 -8.49 -15.19
N SER A 88 16.68 -8.41 -15.33
CA SER A 88 15.82 -8.14 -14.20
C SER A 88 15.99 -9.17 -13.10
N THR A 89 16.11 -8.71 -11.87
CA THR A 89 16.34 -9.57 -10.70
C THR A 89 15.24 -9.32 -9.67
N VAL A 90 14.68 -10.40 -9.13
CA VAL A 90 13.68 -10.29 -8.07
C VAL A 90 14.41 -9.97 -6.77
N VAL A 91 13.96 -8.90 -6.10
CA VAL A 91 14.58 -8.47 -4.84
C VAL A 91 13.65 -8.64 -3.66
N GLY A 92 12.37 -8.90 -3.90
CA GLY A 92 11.47 -9.11 -2.78
C GLY A 92 10.05 -9.39 -3.23
N GLN A 93 9.19 -9.60 -2.25
CA GLN A 93 7.78 -9.90 -2.45
C GLN A 93 6.99 -9.05 -1.48
N ILE A 94 6.12 -8.19 -2.02
CA ILE A 94 5.19 -7.43 -1.19
C ILE A 94 4.04 -8.35 -0.83
N GLN A 95 3.76 -8.47 0.46
CA GLN A 95 2.61 -9.21 0.93
C GLN A 95 1.59 -8.23 1.47
N THR A 96 0.32 -8.60 1.37
CA THR A 96 -0.77 -7.79 1.88
C THR A 96 -1.45 -8.52 3.02
N VAL A 97 -2.22 -7.77 3.80
CA VAL A 97 -2.85 -8.26 5.00
C VAL A 97 -4.32 -7.88 4.96
N SER A 98 -5.18 -8.81 5.40
CA SER A 98 -6.59 -8.50 5.55
C SER A 98 -7.03 -8.77 6.98
N PHE A 99 -8.18 -8.21 7.32
CA PHE A 99 -8.79 -8.38 8.65
C PHE A 99 -10.24 -8.77 8.47
N SER A 100 -10.73 -9.61 9.37
CA SER A 100 -12.13 -10.01 9.33
C SER A 100 -13.05 -8.81 9.60
N ASN A 101 -12.58 -7.83 10.35
CA ASN A 101 -13.35 -6.63 10.65
C ASN A 101 -12.46 -5.39 10.56
N PRO A 102 -12.22 -4.88 9.33
CA PRO A 102 -11.35 -3.70 9.19
C PRO A 102 -11.84 -2.48 9.96
N ALA A 103 -13.16 -2.38 10.18
CA ALA A 103 -13.70 -1.25 10.92
C ALA A 103 -13.25 -1.24 12.37
N GLY A 104 -12.77 -2.39 12.88
CA GLY A 104 -12.25 -2.48 14.24
C GLY A 104 -10.81 -2.07 14.42
N LEU A 105 -10.12 -1.71 13.32
CA LEU A 105 -8.73 -1.28 13.42
C LEU A 105 -8.62 0.04 14.17
N SER A 106 -7.52 0.20 14.91
CA SER A 106 -7.21 1.43 15.61
C SER A 106 -6.44 2.36 14.68
N HIS A 107 -6.84 3.60 14.60
CA HIS A 107 -6.22 4.59 13.72
C HIS A 107 -5.15 5.35 14.50
N LEU A 108 -3.90 5.25 14.03
CA LEU A 108 -2.76 5.85 14.73
C LEU A 108 -2.35 7.20 14.16
N GLY A 109 -2.98 7.66 13.08
CA GLY A 109 -2.52 8.85 12.37
C GLY A 109 -1.62 8.49 11.21
N ASN A 110 -1.38 9.45 10.32
CA ASN A 110 -0.54 9.24 9.13
C ASN A 110 -0.99 8.06 8.28
N SER A 111 -2.30 7.79 8.26
CA SER A 111 -2.90 6.68 7.51
C SER A 111 -2.44 5.32 8.00
N ILE A 112 -1.98 5.22 9.22
CA ILE A 112 -1.52 3.95 9.81
C ILE A 112 -2.59 3.42 10.75
N PHE A 113 -2.82 2.11 10.67
CA PHE A 113 -3.78 1.40 11.52
C PHE A 113 -3.07 0.30 12.29
N GLN A 114 -3.66 -0.09 13.39
CA GLN A 114 -3.14 -1.17 14.21
C GLN A 114 -4.26 -2.18 14.47
N ALA A 115 -3.90 -3.46 14.58
CA ALA A 115 -4.85 -4.51 14.86
C ALA A 115 -5.35 -4.39 16.29
N THR A 116 -6.61 -4.76 16.50
CA THR A 116 -7.24 -4.75 17.81
C THR A 116 -8.01 -6.06 17.96
N ASN A 117 -8.56 -6.28 19.15
CA ASN A 117 -9.44 -7.42 19.34
C ASN A 117 -10.66 -7.32 18.44
N ALA A 118 -11.13 -6.12 18.19
CA ALA A 118 -12.31 -5.92 17.34
C ALA A 118 -12.01 -6.17 15.87
N SER A 119 -10.79 -5.90 15.41
CA SER A 119 -10.42 -6.11 14.01
C SER A 119 -10.14 -7.58 13.72
N GLY A 120 -9.75 -8.34 14.72
CA GLY A 120 -9.25 -9.69 14.54
C GLY A 120 -7.79 -9.71 14.20
N GLN A 121 -7.27 -10.92 14.01
CA GLN A 121 -5.87 -11.12 13.69
C GLN A 121 -5.60 -10.82 12.22
N PRO A 122 -4.41 -10.30 11.90
CA PRO A 122 -4.06 -10.09 10.50
C PRO A 122 -3.89 -11.41 9.76
N LEU A 123 -4.43 -11.46 8.56
CA LEU A 123 -4.29 -12.60 7.67
C LEU A 123 -3.43 -12.16 6.49
N THR A 124 -2.25 -12.76 6.38
CA THR A 124 -1.27 -12.37 5.38
C THR A 124 -1.48 -13.18 4.10
N GLY A 125 -1.34 -12.52 2.97
CA GLY A 125 -1.44 -13.21 1.69
C GLY A 125 -0.74 -12.43 0.61
N ASN A 126 -0.64 -13.05 -0.55
CA ASN A 126 -0.04 -12.39 -1.70
C ASN A 126 -1.11 -11.59 -2.44
N PRO A 127 -0.75 -10.42 -2.97
CA PRO A 127 -1.71 -9.65 -3.77
C PRO A 127 -2.25 -10.47 -4.93
N GLY A 128 -3.53 -10.28 -5.21
CA GLY A 128 -4.19 -10.96 -6.31
C GLY A 128 -4.61 -12.37 -6.02
N GLU A 129 -4.35 -12.88 -4.81
CA GLU A 129 -4.72 -14.26 -4.43
C GLU A 129 -5.69 -14.22 -3.28
N ASN A 130 -6.52 -15.26 -3.16
CA ASN A 130 -7.38 -15.47 -2.01
C ASN A 130 -8.25 -14.26 -1.65
N GLY A 131 -8.73 -13.54 -2.66
CA GLY A 131 -9.57 -12.39 -2.45
C GLY A 131 -8.83 -11.09 -2.23
N PHE A 132 -7.50 -11.12 -2.16
CA PHE A 132 -6.73 -9.89 -2.07
C PHE A 132 -6.70 -9.16 -3.40
N GLY A 133 -6.71 -7.84 -3.36
CA GLY A 133 -6.54 -7.04 -4.56
C GLY A 133 -5.12 -7.14 -5.08
N GLY A 134 -4.97 -7.00 -6.39
CA GLY A 134 -3.65 -6.93 -7.01
C GLY A 134 -3.05 -5.55 -6.82
N LEU A 135 -1.74 -5.45 -7.07
CA LEU A 135 -1.05 -4.18 -6.94
C LEU A 135 -0.98 -3.47 -8.28
N GLY A 136 -1.07 -2.14 -8.24
CA GLY A 136 -0.88 -1.30 -9.41
C GLY A 136 0.29 -0.37 -9.17
N GLN A 137 1.32 -0.52 -9.99
CA GLN A 137 2.51 0.32 -9.90
C GLN A 137 2.27 1.64 -10.62
N GLY A 138 2.84 2.71 -10.08
CA GLY A 138 2.71 4.02 -10.69
C GLY A 138 1.34 4.64 -10.50
N MET A 139 0.64 4.25 -9.44
CA MET A 139 -0.65 4.84 -9.12
C MET A 139 -0.86 4.86 -7.63
N LEU A 140 -1.74 5.75 -7.19
CA LEU A 140 -2.10 5.89 -5.79
C LEU A 140 -3.61 5.83 -5.65
N GLU A 141 -4.06 5.22 -4.57
CA GLU A 141 -5.47 5.20 -4.24
C GLU A 141 -5.86 6.54 -3.64
N MET A 142 -6.93 7.11 -4.16
CA MET A 142 -7.47 8.35 -3.62
C MET A 142 -8.51 8.01 -2.57
N SER A 143 -8.70 8.95 -1.64
CA SER A 143 -9.63 8.72 -0.55
C SER A 143 -11.06 8.77 -1.06
N ASN A 144 -11.79 7.67 -0.91
CA ASN A 144 -13.20 7.64 -1.25
C ASN A 144 -14.03 8.46 -0.28
N VAL A 145 -13.56 8.56 0.96
CA VAL A 145 -14.31 9.29 1.97
C VAL A 145 -14.45 10.75 1.56
N ASN A 146 -13.36 11.35 1.10
CA ASN A 146 -13.41 12.75 0.68
C ASN A 146 -14.34 12.95 -0.51
N MET A 147 -14.32 12.00 -1.44
CA MET A 147 -15.22 12.09 -2.60
C MET A 147 -16.67 12.03 -2.18
N VAL A 148 -16.99 11.13 -1.27
CA VAL A 148 -18.36 11.01 -0.78
C VAL A 148 -18.79 12.28 -0.07
N GLU A 149 -17.91 12.82 0.75
CA GLU A 149 -18.23 14.05 1.46
C GLU A 149 -18.48 15.21 0.49
N GLU A 150 -17.66 15.31 -0.54
CA GLU A 150 -17.83 16.35 -1.52
C GLU A 150 -19.17 16.23 -2.23
N MET A 151 -19.53 15.04 -2.59
CA MET A 151 -20.79 14.82 -3.27
C MET A 151 -21.96 15.21 -2.38
N VAL A 152 -21.91 14.85 -1.12
CA VAL A 152 -22.96 15.21 -0.18
C VAL A 152 -23.03 16.72 -0.01
N ASN A 153 -21.89 17.36 0.11
CA ASN A 153 -21.85 18.80 0.28
C ASN A 153 -22.41 19.53 -0.93
N LEU A 154 -22.12 19.04 -2.12
CA LEU A 154 -22.65 19.63 -3.33
C LEU A 154 -24.18 19.57 -3.35
N ILE A 155 -24.71 18.42 -2.98
CA ILE A 155 -26.17 18.26 -2.94
C ILE A 155 -26.76 19.22 -1.94
N ALA A 156 -26.17 19.32 -0.76
CA ALA A 156 -26.64 20.22 0.26
C ALA A 156 -26.53 21.69 -0.18
N GLY A 157 -25.45 21.99 -0.87
CA GLY A 157 -25.21 23.35 -1.30
C GLY A 157 -26.15 23.85 -2.36
N GLN A 158 -26.83 22.96 -3.04
CA GLN A 158 -27.73 23.33 -4.11
C GLN A 158 -29.11 23.68 -3.64
N ARG A 159 -29.39 23.55 -2.38
CA ARG A 159 -30.68 23.90 -1.82
C ARG A 159 -30.70 25.29 -1.24
#